data_6134cdbf0806754e5f6a074484eb1cf9
#
_entry.id   6134cdbf0806754e5f6a074484eb1cf9
#
_cell.length_a   1.000
_cell.length_b   1.000
_cell.length_c   1.000
_cell.angle_alpha   90.00
_cell.angle_beta   90.00
_cell.angle_gamma   90.00
#
_symmetry.space_group_name_H-M   'P 1'
#
loop_
_entity.id
_entity.type
_entity.pdbx_description
1 polymer ?
#
loop_
_entity_poly.entity_id
_entity_poly.type
_entity_poly.pdbx_seq_one_letter_code
_entity_poly.pdbx_strand_id
1 'polypeptide(L)'
;PVFGVAAVVLWVAWKWGRLFCGWLCPHFPVVEFLNALFIRASGKPTLWQKTPLPAVRADGSSLRRDPRWWLTVVPAGVLIAFSWAVVLLTYVLPPAQIYGNLFALDFTRIQTLFLVIITTVLSLDFLLARHLFCRTMCSVGVFQSLIWMKNRGAMVVGFDRARASACSTCLPDRESACNAVCPMRLKPRSIKRHMFT
;
A
#
# COMPACT_ATOMS: atom_id res chain seq x y z
N PRO A 1 8.81 29.05 -3.44
CA PRO A 1 8.33 27.97 -4.30
C PRO A 1 7.73 26.80 -3.50
N VAL A 2 8.31 26.43 -2.34
CA VAL A 2 7.82 25.29 -1.52
C VAL A 2 6.38 25.47 -1.06
N PHE A 3 6.01 26.64 -0.55
CA PHE A 3 4.64 26.92 -0.12
C PHE A 3 3.63 26.85 -1.26
N GLY A 4 4.01 27.26 -2.48
CA GLY A 4 3.16 27.15 -3.66
C GLY A 4 2.87 25.70 -4.03
N VAL A 5 3.89 24.85 -4.02
CA VAL A 5 3.74 23.41 -4.27
C VAL A 5 2.87 22.78 -3.18
N ALA A 6 3.12 23.10 -1.92
CA ALA A 6 2.29 22.60 -0.82
C ALA A 6 0.81 23.01 -0.97
N ALA A 7 0.54 24.27 -1.31
CA ALA A 7 -0.82 24.78 -1.52
C ALA A 7 -1.52 24.03 -2.68
N VAL A 8 -0.83 23.77 -3.79
CA VAL A 8 -1.38 23.01 -4.92
C VAL A 8 -1.69 21.58 -4.49
N VAL A 9 -0.77 20.91 -3.78
CA VAL A 9 -0.99 19.53 -3.29
C VAL A 9 -2.20 19.46 -2.34
N LEU A 10 -2.33 20.45 -1.44
CA LEU A 10 -3.47 20.53 -0.53
C LEU A 10 -4.79 20.78 -1.27
N TRP A 11 -4.79 21.67 -2.26
CA TRP A 11 -5.96 21.93 -3.10
C TRP A 11 -6.39 20.71 -3.90
N VAL A 12 -5.41 19.99 -4.48
CA VAL A 12 -5.66 18.71 -5.16
C VAL A 12 -6.24 17.68 -4.20
N ALA A 13 -5.68 17.55 -3.00
CA ALA A 13 -6.19 16.65 -1.98
C ALA A 13 -7.61 17.02 -1.53
N TRP A 14 -7.91 18.32 -1.42
CA TRP A 14 -9.24 18.80 -1.05
C TRP A 14 -10.29 18.48 -2.11
N LYS A 15 -9.95 18.59 -3.40
CA LYS A 15 -10.89 18.38 -4.51
C LYS A 15 -11.04 16.91 -4.90
N TRP A 16 -9.94 16.17 -5.00
CA TRP A 16 -9.90 14.80 -5.54
C TRP A 16 -9.49 13.72 -4.52
N GLY A 17 -9.26 14.09 -3.28
CA GLY A 17 -8.90 13.14 -2.24
C GLY A 17 -7.45 12.68 -2.31
N ARG A 18 -7.20 11.38 -2.05
CA ARG A 18 -5.86 10.80 -1.93
C ARG A 18 -5.17 10.53 -3.28
N LEU A 19 -5.25 11.46 -4.22
CA LEU A 19 -4.66 11.27 -5.54
C LEU A 19 -3.14 11.05 -5.48
N PHE A 20 -2.45 11.78 -4.59
CA PHE A 20 -1.02 11.61 -4.38
C PHE A 20 -0.64 10.18 -3.99
N CYS A 21 -1.41 9.56 -3.09
CA CYS A 21 -1.12 8.20 -2.62
C CYS A 21 -1.23 7.15 -3.73
N GLY A 22 -2.12 7.34 -4.70
CA GLY A 22 -2.33 6.39 -5.80
C GLY A 22 -1.41 6.60 -6.99
N TRP A 23 -0.94 7.82 -7.23
CA TRP A 23 -0.24 8.17 -8.47
C TRP A 23 1.23 8.57 -8.30
N LEU A 24 1.54 9.31 -7.23
CA LEU A 24 2.89 9.87 -7.03
C LEU A 24 3.68 9.15 -5.91
N CYS A 25 2.99 8.51 -4.99
CA CYS A 25 3.66 7.87 -3.87
C CYS A 25 4.40 6.59 -4.32
N PRO A 26 5.73 6.52 -4.22
CA PRO A 26 6.48 5.34 -4.64
C PRO A 26 6.24 4.12 -3.74
N HIS A 27 5.73 4.33 -2.53
CA HIS A 27 5.41 3.24 -1.60
C HIS A 27 4.25 2.37 -2.12
N PHE A 28 3.24 2.98 -2.76
CA PHE A 28 2.05 2.26 -3.21
C PHE A 28 2.36 1.15 -4.24
N PRO A 29 3.07 1.42 -5.37
CA PRO A 29 3.40 0.38 -6.34
C PRO A 29 4.29 -0.72 -5.77
N VAL A 30 5.18 -0.40 -4.82
CA VAL A 30 6.00 -1.40 -4.13
C VAL A 30 5.13 -2.35 -3.30
N VAL A 31 4.19 -1.79 -2.53
CA VAL A 31 3.26 -2.60 -1.74
C VAL A 31 2.37 -3.45 -2.64
N GLU A 32 1.88 -2.93 -3.77
CA GLU A 32 1.08 -3.70 -4.73
C GLU A 32 1.90 -4.82 -5.38
N PHE A 33 3.15 -4.57 -5.75
CA PHE A 33 4.05 -5.60 -6.27
C PHE A 33 4.26 -6.72 -5.26
N LEU A 34 4.61 -6.39 -4.02
CA LEU A 34 4.78 -7.39 -2.96
C LEU A 34 3.47 -8.12 -2.64
N ASN A 35 2.33 -7.43 -2.71
CA ASN A 35 1.02 -8.02 -2.52
C ASN A 35 0.68 -9.04 -3.62
N ALA A 36 1.03 -8.75 -4.87
CA ALA A 36 0.86 -9.69 -5.97
C ALA A 36 1.69 -10.98 -5.78
N LEU A 37 2.95 -10.83 -5.36
CA LEU A 37 3.82 -11.98 -5.03
C LEU A 37 3.27 -12.77 -3.84
N PHE A 38 2.81 -12.08 -2.81
CA PHE A 38 2.24 -12.72 -1.62
C PHE A 38 0.96 -13.50 -1.92
N ILE A 39 0.10 -12.98 -2.79
CA ILE A 39 -1.10 -13.70 -3.24
C ILE A 39 -0.72 -15.00 -3.96
N ARG A 40 0.34 -14.98 -4.77
CA ARG A 40 0.85 -16.17 -5.44
C ARG A 40 1.39 -17.21 -4.43
N ALA A 41 2.06 -16.74 -3.37
CA ALA A 41 2.64 -17.61 -2.36
C ALA A 41 1.59 -18.23 -1.42
N SER A 42 0.71 -17.39 -0.86
CA SER A 42 -0.22 -17.80 0.22
C SER A 42 -1.66 -18.00 -0.26
N GLY A 43 -2.02 -17.46 -1.42
CA GLY A 43 -3.40 -17.39 -1.89
C GLY A 43 -4.28 -16.45 -1.04
N LYS A 44 -3.69 -15.68 -0.12
CA LYS A 44 -4.39 -14.75 0.75
C LYS A 44 -3.99 -13.32 0.40
N PRO A 45 -4.90 -12.37 0.50
CA PRO A 45 -4.58 -10.97 0.24
C PRO A 45 -3.77 -10.31 1.37
N THR A 46 -3.98 -10.76 2.60
CA THR A 46 -3.28 -10.29 3.79
C THR A 46 -3.07 -11.45 4.75
N LEU A 47 -2.06 -11.34 5.64
CA LEU A 47 -1.82 -12.33 6.70
C LEU A 47 -3.00 -12.43 7.68
N TRP A 48 -3.67 -11.30 7.91
CA TRP A 48 -4.77 -11.17 8.85
C TRP A 48 -6.10 -11.78 8.35
N GLN A 49 -6.21 -12.07 7.07
CA GLN A 49 -7.42 -12.62 6.49
C GLN A 49 -7.43 -14.15 6.63
N LYS A 50 -8.41 -14.66 7.40
CA LYS A 50 -8.54 -16.10 7.64
C LYS A 50 -8.85 -16.91 6.39
N THR A 51 -9.57 -16.32 5.43
CA THR A 51 -10.04 -17.02 4.24
C THR A 51 -9.20 -16.71 3.01
N PRO A 52 -8.75 -17.75 2.29
CA PRO A 52 -8.01 -17.56 1.04
C PRO A 52 -8.92 -17.00 -0.07
N LEU A 53 -8.30 -16.43 -1.10
CA LEU A 53 -8.98 -16.03 -2.32
C LEU A 53 -9.49 -17.29 -3.07
N PRO A 54 -10.57 -17.17 -3.86
CA PRO A 54 -11.02 -18.26 -4.71
C PRO A 54 -9.95 -18.66 -5.72
N ALA A 55 -9.93 -19.93 -6.11
CA ALA A 55 -8.94 -20.47 -7.04
C ALA A 55 -9.07 -19.89 -8.44
N VAL A 56 -10.26 -19.47 -8.83
CA VAL A 56 -10.55 -18.81 -10.11
C VAL A 56 -11.06 -17.42 -9.82
N ARG A 57 -10.47 -16.42 -10.47
CA ARG A 57 -10.91 -15.02 -10.39
C ARG A 57 -12.11 -14.79 -11.32
N ALA A 58 -12.82 -13.67 -11.12
CA ALA A 58 -13.93 -13.26 -11.98
C ALA A 58 -13.53 -13.04 -13.44
N ASP A 59 -12.26 -12.77 -13.70
CA ASP A 59 -11.63 -12.63 -15.02
C ASP A 59 -11.19 -13.99 -15.64
N GLY A 60 -11.57 -15.12 -15.02
CA GLY A 60 -11.24 -16.47 -15.51
C GLY A 60 -9.81 -16.92 -15.22
N SER A 61 -8.97 -16.07 -14.63
CA SER A 61 -7.59 -16.43 -14.31
C SER A 61 -7.53 -17.38 -13.10
N SER A 62 -6.84 -18.52 -13.26
CA SER A 62 -6.64 -19.46 -12.16
C SER A 62 -5.52 -18.99 -11.23
N LEU A 63 -5.81 -18.93 -9.93
CA LEU A 63 -4.83 -18.61 -8.90
C LEU A 63 -4.20 -19.91 -8.36
N ARG A 64 -3.10 -20.35 -8.98
CA ARG A 64 -2.33 -21.47 -8.47
C ARG A 64 -1.48 -21.02 -7.29
N ARG A 65 -1.74 -21.62 -6.12
CA ARG A 65 -0.94 -21.37 -4.91
C ARG A 65 0.31 -22.22 -4.99
N ASP A 66 1.46 -21.59 -4.86
CA ASP A 66 2.73 -22.30 -4.80
C ASP A 66 3.56 -21.73 -3.63
N PRO A 67 3.80 -22.52 -2.56
CA PRO A 67 4.54 -22.06 -1.39
C PRO A 67 6.00 -21.72 -1.70
N ARG A 68 6.55 -22.16 -2.84
CA ARG A 68 7.91 -21.79 -3.27
C ARG A 68 8.08 -20.27 -3.45
N TRP A 69 6.99 -19.55 -3.73
CA TRP A 69 7.01 -18.10 -3.84
C TRP A 69 7.39 -17.36 -2.55
N TRP A 70 7.32 -18.03 -1.39
CA TRP A 70 7.83 -17.46 -0.15
C TRP A 70 9.33 -17.18 -0.20
N LEU A 71 10.09 -18.02 -0.89
CA LEU A 71 11.53 -17.82 -1.13
C LEU A 71 11.81 -16.56 -1.98
N THR A 72 10.83 -16.05 -2.69
CA THR A 72 10.95 -14.82 -3.48
C THR A 72 10.36 -13.61 -2.73
N VAL A 73 9.24 -13.78 -2.05
CA VAL A 73 8.53 -12.71 -1.35
C VAL A 73 9.38 -12.09 -0.22
N VAL A 74 9.98 -12.94 0.61
CA VAL A 74 10.76 -12.47 1.77
C VAL A 74 12.03 -11.77 1.32
N PRO A 75 12.89 -12.34 0.47
CA PRO A 75 14.07 -11.64 -0.02
C PRO A 75 13.74 -10.37 -0.80
N ALA A 76 12.71 -10.39 -1.64
CA ALA A 76 12.28 -9.20 -2.38
C ALA A 76 11.85 -8.07 -1.42
N GLY A 77 11.08 -8.39 -0.40
CA GLY A 77 10.67 -7.41 0.62
C GLY A 77 11.86 -6.82 1.38
N VAL A 78 12.82 -7.66 1.77
CA VAL A 78 14.02 -7.21 2.48
C VAL A 78 14.93 -6.38 1.56
N LEU A 79 15.14 -6.80 0.30
CA LEU A 79 15.95 -6.04 -0.66
C LEU A 79 15.37 -4.67 -0.94
N ILE A 80 14.07 -4.58 -1.13
CA ILE A 80 13.38 -3.29 -1.33
C ILE A 80 13.51 -2.43 -0.07
N ALA A 81 13.29 -3.00 1.11
CA ALA A 81 13.45 -2.30 2.38
C ALA A 81 14.89 -1.78 2.58
N PHE A 82 15.88 -2.58 2.25
CA PHE A 82 17.29 -2.20 2.30
C PHE A 82 17.59 -1.06 1.32
N SER A 83 17.12 -1.16 0.07
CA SER A 83 17.29 -0.10 -0.93
C SER A 83 16.70 1.23 -0.45
N TRP A 84 15.51 1.18 0.17
CA TRP A 84 14.89 2.35 0.77
C TRP A 84 15.66 2.90 1.96
N ALA A 85 16.20 2.02 2.82
CA ALA A 85 17.04 2.43 3.95
C ALA A 85 18.32 3.15 3.48
N VAL A 86 18.96 2.65 2.40
CA VAL A 86 20.09 3.32 1.78
C VAL A 86 19.72 4.70 1.24
N VAL A 87 18.58 4.81 0.52
CA VAL A 87 18.08 6.09 0.03
C VAL A 87 17.78 7.06 1.18
N LEU A 88 17.15 6.60 2.26
CA LEU A 88 16.91 7.44 3.44
C LEU A 88 18.22 7.92 4.08
N LEU A 89 19.25 7.09 4.10
CA LEU A 89 20.57 7.49 4.63
C LEU A 89 21.20 8.60 3.79
N THR A 90 20.94 8.67 2.48
CA THR A 90 21.44 9.73 1.59
C THR A 90 20.84 11.11 1.87
N TYR A 91 19.71 11.19 2.59
CA TYR A 91 19.18 12.48 3.05
C TYR A 91 19.93 13.04 4.27
N VAL A 92 20.62 12.19 5.01
CA VAL A 92 21.34 12.58 6.24
C VAL A 92 22.84 12.77 5.94
N LEU A 93 23.40 11.97 5.05
CA LEU A 93 24.82 11.95 4.71
C LEU A 93 25.05 12.16 3.21
N PRO A 94 26.24 12.67 2.81
CA PRO A 94 26.55 12.87 1.40
C PRO A 94 26.46 11.56 0.58
N PRO A 95 25.74 11.57 -0.55
CA PRO A 95 25.51 10.36 -1.35
C PRO A 95 26.82 9.67 -1.81
N ALA A 96 27.82 10.46 -2.19
CA ALA A 96 29.10 9.92 -2.64
C ALA A 96 29.79 9.06 -1.58
N GLN A 97 29.70 9.46 -0.32
CA GLN A 97 30.28 8.70 0.80
C GLN A 97 29.51 7.39 1.03
N ILE A 98 28.16 7.45 0.96
CA ILE A 98 27.34 6.27 1.21
C ILE A 98 27.51 5.23 0.12
N TYR A 99 27.47 5.64 -1.14
CA TYR A 99 27.69 4.72 -2.24
C TYR A 99 29.14 4.19 -2.27
N GLY A 100 30.12 5.01 -1.94
CA GLY A 100 31.51 4.55 -1.78
C GLY A 100 31.63 3.46 -0.71
N ASN A 101 31.06 3.70 0.47
CA ASN A 101 31.05 2.73 1.56
C ASN A 101 30.23 1.48 1.24
N LEU A 102 29.15 1.62 0.46
CA LEU A 102 28.33 0.50 0.02
C LEU A 102 29.11 -0.44 -0.91
N PHE A 103 29.86 0.12 -1.88
CA PHE A 103 30.69 -0.70 -2.78
C PHE A 103 31.93 -1.27 -2.10
N ALA A 104 32.50 -0.53 -1.14
CA ALA A 104 33.66 -1.00 -0.36
C ALA A 104 33.25 -1.94 0.78
N LEU A 105 31.94 -2.06 1.10
CA LEU A 105 31.42 -2.78 2.28
C LEU A 105 31.99 -2.28 3.61
N ASP A 106 32.45 -1.02 3.64
CA ASP A 106 33.10 -0.39 4.79
C ASP A 106 32.14 0.65 5.43
N PHE A 107 31.15 0.16 6.15
CA PHE A 107 30.20 1.02 6.86
C PHE A 107 30.71 1.38 8.25
N THR A 108 30.59 2.64 8.62
CA THR A 108 30.77 3.07 10.01
C THR A 108 29.73 2.41 10.92
N ARG A 109 30.07 2.17 12.18
CA ARG A 109 29.16 1.54 13.17
C ARG A 109 27.77 2.19 13.22
N ILE A 110 27.73 3.53 13.11
CA ILE A 110 26.47 4.28 13.12
C ILE A 110 25.67 4.03 11.85
N GLN A 111 26.32 4.00 10.68
CA GLN A 111 25.66 3.72 9.41
C GLN A 111 25.08 2.30 9.39
N THR A 112 25.84 1.31 9.87
CA THR A 112 25.38 -0.07 9.98
C THR A 112 24.17 -0.18 10.91
N LEU A 113 24.23 0.44 12.09
CA LEU A 113 23.11 0.44 13.03
C LEU A 113 21.84 1.05 12.41
N PHE A 114 21.98 2.20 11.75
CA PHE A 114 20.89 2.86 11.05
C PHE A 114 20.29 1.95 9.96
N LEU A 115 21.13 1.39 9.10
CA LEU A 115 20.68 0.50 8.03
C LEU A 115 19.96 -0.72 8.56
N VAL A 116 20.48 -1.37 9.61
CA VAL A 116 19.85 -2.55 10.21
C VAL A 116 18.49 -2.20 10.81
N ILE A 117 18.42 -1.13 11.61
CA ILE A 117 17.16 -0.73 12.25
C ILE A 117 16.11 -0.35 11.19
N ILE A 118 16.45 0.53 10.25
CA ILE A 118 15.50 1.00 9.25
C ILE A 118 15.09 -0.12 8.30
N THR A 119 16.04 -0.96 7.85
CA THR A 119 15.71 -2.12 7.01
C THR A 119 14.77 -3.08 7.74
N THR A 120 14.97 -3.32 9.01
CA THR A 120 14.11 -4.19 9.82
C THR A 120 12.70 -3.60 9.93
N VAL A 121 12.59 -2.31 10.29
CA VAL A 121 11.29 -1.63 10.41
C VAL A 121 10.54 -1.62 9.08
N LEU A 122 11.20 -1.25 7.98
CA LEU A 122 10.60 -1.25 6.65
C LEU A 122 10.26 -2.66 6.16
N SER A 123 11.06 -3.67 6.48
CA SER A 123 10.74 -5.06 6.14
C SER A 123 9.49 -5.54 6.87
N LEU A 124 9.33 -5.20 8.14
CA LEU A 124 8.11 -5.49 8.89
C LEU A 124 6.91 -4.74 8.30
N ASP A 125 7.08 -3.48 7.91
CA ASP A 125 6.02 -2.72 7.25
C ASP A 125 5.61 -3.37 5.92
N PHE A 126 6.55 -3.64 5.02
CA PHE A 126 6.28 -4.23 3.71
C PHE A 126 5.72 -5.65 3.79
N LEU A 127 6.12 -6.46 4.75
CA LEU A 127 5.65 -7.83 4.86
C LEU A 127 4.37 -7.97 5.68
N LEU A 128 4.19 -7.18 6.75
CA LEU A 128 3.08 -7.31 7.69
C LEU A 128 2.02 -6.21 7.55
N ALA A 129 2.41 -4.94 7.59
CA ALA A 129 1.48 -3.82 7.65
C ALA A 129 0.94 -3.43 6.26
N ARG A 130 1.80 -3.30 5.25
CA ARG A 130 1.43 -2.97 3.86
C ARG A 130 0.47 -1.77 3.79
N HIS A 131 -0.74 -1.98 3.24
CA HIS A 131 -1.75 -0.93 3.12
C HIS A 131 -2.24 -0.40 4.47
N LEU A 132 -2.06 -1.14 5.56
CA LEU A 132 -2.44 -0.67 6.89
C LEU A 132 -1.60 0.55 7.28
N PHE A 133 -0.31 0.52 7.00
CA PHE A 133 0.59 1.66 7.24
C PHE A 133 0.10 2.93 6.51
N CYS A 134 -0.21 2.82 5.20
CA CYS A 134 -0.72 3.94 4.40
C CYS A 134 -2.05 4.49 4.94
N ARG A 135 -2.85 3.63 5.55
CA ARG A 135 -4.18 4.01 6.05
C ARG A 135 -4.14 4.65 7.43
N THR A 136 -3.27 4.18 8.33
CA THR A 136 -3.34 4.52 9.75
C THR A 136 -2.13 5.30 10.27
N MET A 137 -0.94 5.04 9.73
CA MET A 137 0.31 5.56 10.26
C MET A 137 0.97 6.62 9.36
N CYS A 138 0.76 6.56 8.05
CA CYS A 138 1.33 7.54 7.14
C CYS A 138 0.71 8.92 7.35
N SER A 139 1.51 9.86 7.86
CA SER A 139 1.08 11.24 8.13
C SER A 139 0.50 11.93 6.90
N VAL A 140 1.11 11.75 5.72
CA VAL A 140 0.63 12.34 4.46
C VAL A 140 -0.75 11.78 4.09
N GLY A 141 -0.95 10.47 4.20
CA GLY A 141 -2.22 9.82 3.89
C GLY A 141 -3.34 10.22 4.86
N VAL A 142 -3.03 10.30 6.15
CA VAL A 142 -3.98 10.76 7.18
C VAL A 142 -4.35 12.23 6.95
N PHE A 143 -3.37 13.10 6.73
CA PHE A 143 -3.58 14.53 6.52
C PHE A 143 -4.43 14.81 5.27
N GLN A 144 -4.13 14.17 4.15
CA GLN A 144 -4.96 14.27 2.93
C GLN A 144 -6.39 13.82 3.17
N SER A 145 -6.59 12.76 3.96
CA SER A 145 -7.95 12.30 4.29
C SER A 145 -8.73 13.32 5.11
N LEU A 146 -8.08 13.95 6.09
CA LEU A 146 -8.72 14.96 6.94
C LEU A 146 -9.14 16.18 6.11
N ILE A 147 -8.27 16.65 5.20
CA ILE A 147 -8.59 17.75 4.29
C ILE A 147 -9.75 17.41 3.37
N TRP A 148 -9.73 16.21 2.80
CA TRP A 148 -10.79 15.75 1.90
C TRP A 148 -12.14 15.59 2.63
N MET A 149 -12.14 15.06 3.86
CA MET A 149 -13.36 14.93 4.67
C MET A 149 -14.00 16.28 5.03
N LYS A 150 -13.23 17.36 5.07
CA LYS A 150 -13.74 18.71 5.31
C LYS A 150 -14.49 19.29 4.09
N ASN A 151 -14.30 18.75 2.91
CA ASN A 151 -14.97 19.19 1.69
C ASN A 151 -16.35 18.57 1.58
N ARG A 152 -17.40 19.36 1.68
CA ARG A 152 -18.82 18.93 1.54
C ARG A 152 -19.15 18.44 0.13
N GLY A 153 -18.44 18.89 -0.90
CA GLY A 153 -18.59 18.49 -2.30
C GLY A 153 -17.63 17.38 -2.74
N ALA A 154 -16.94 16.73 -1.79
CA ALA A 154 -15.99 15.66 -2.14
C ALA A 154 -16.71 14.46 -2.76
N MET A 155 -16.09 13.89 -3.80
CA MET A 155 -16.59 12.66 -4.41
C MET A 155 -16.36 11.48 -3.45
N VAL A 156 -17.44 10.86 -3.04
CA VAL A 156 -17.44 9.72 -2.14
C VAL A 156 -17.97 8.49 -2.87
N VAL A 157 -17.31 7.36 -2.74
CA VAL A 157 -17.86 6.09 -3.22
C VAL A 157 -18.99 5.68 -2.28
N GLY A 158 -20.23 5.89 -2.74
CA GLY A 158 -21.44 5.47 -2.04
C GLY A 158 -21.96 4.14 -2.58
N PHE A 159 -22.54 3.33 -1.71
CA PHE A 159 -23.29 2.15 -2.10
C PHE A 159 -24.79 2.45 -2.06
N ASP A 160 -25.44 2.41 -3.23
CA ASP A 160 -26.88 2.61 -3.35
C ASP A 160 -27.62 1.34 -2.86
N ARG A 161 -28.19 1.43 -1.67
CA ARG A 161 -28.92 0.32 -1.06
C ARG A 161 -30.26 0.04 -1.72
N ALA A 162 -30.86 1.03 -2.38
CA ALA A 162 -32.12 0.84 -3.08
C ALA A 162 -31.94 -0.10 -4.29
N ARG A 163 -30.75 -0.08 -4.90
CA ARG A 163 -30.38 -0.97 -6.01
C ARG A 163 -29.65 -2.24 -5.56
N ALA A 164 -29.60 -2.51 -4.25
CA ALA A 164 -28.90 -3.68 -3.71
C ALA A 164 -29.50 -5.03 -4.16
N SER A 165 -30.78 -5.05 -4.61
CA SER A 165 -31.39 -6.24 -5.21
C SER A 165 -30.68 -6.71 -6.47
N ALA A 166 -30.13 -5.81 -7.27
CA ALA A 166 -29.29 -6.15 -8.43
C ALA A 166 -28.01 -6.88 -8.05
N CYS A 167 -27.56 -6.78 -6.81
CA CYS A 167 -26.40 -7.52 -6.30
C CYS A 167 -26.67 -9.00 -6.03
N SER A 168 -27.93 -9.44 -6.08
CA SER A 168 -28.29 -10.86 -5.92
C SER A 168 -27.73 -11.74 -7.05
N THR A 169 -27.54 -11.15 -8.23
CA THR A 169 -26.93 -11.80 -9.40
C THR A 169 -25.41 -11.66 -9.45
N CYS A 170 -24.82 -10.91 -8.51
CA CYS A 170 -23.37 -10.75 -8.43
C CYS A 170 -22.73 -12.00 -7.80
N LEU A 171 -21.47 -12.21 -8.14
CA LEU A 171 -20.65 -13.24 -7.50
C LEU A 171 -20.64 -13.08 -5.97
N PRO A 172 -20.41 -14.16 -5.19
CA PRO A 172 -20.30 -14.09 -3.73
C PRO A 172 -19.41 -12.95 -3.26
N ASP A 173 -19.64 -12.44 -2.06
CA ASP A 173 -18.97 -11.23 -1.50
C ASP A 173 -17.44 -11.17 -1.68
N ARG A 174 -16.79 -12.31 -1.85
CA ARG A 174 -15.35 -12.42 -2.06
C ARG A 174 -14.91 -12.25 -3.52
N GLU A 175 -15.82 -12.50 -4.44
CA GLU A 175 -15.59 -12.51 -5.88
C GLU A 175 -16.34 -11.38 -6.58
N SER A 176 -17.15 -10.63 -5.82
CA SER A 176 -17.90 -9.50 -6.38
C SER A 176 -16.95 -8.50 -7.05
N ALA A 177 -17.32 -8.01 -8.22
CA ALA A 177 -16.51 -7.10 -9.02
C ALA A 177 -16.04 -5.87 -8.22
N CYS A 178 -16.90 -5.29 -7.39
CA CYS A 178 -16.55 -4.13 -6.56
C CYS A 178 -15.51 -4.44 -5.47
N ASN A 179 -15.48 -5.67 -4.93
CA ASN A 179 -14.48 -6.08 -3.93
C ASN A 179 -13.17 -6.55 -4.59
N ALA A 180 -13.27 -7.19 -5.75
CA ALA A 180 -12.12 -7.74 -6.45
C ALA A 180 -11.26 -6.64 -7.10
N VAL A 181 -11.89 -5.60 -7.64
CA VAL A 181 -11.22 -4.50 -8.33
C VAL A 181 -10.64 -3.47 -7.36
N CYS A 182 -11.18 -3.33 -6.14
CA CYS A 182 -10.70 -2.35 -5.19
C CYS A 182 -9.32 -2.73 -4.60
N PRO A 183 -8.23 -2.01 -4.89
CA PRO A 183 -6.90 -2.31 -4.37
C PRO A 183 -6.86 -2.21 -2.84
N MET A 184 -7.64 -1.31 -2.25
CA MET A 184 -7.76 -1.15 -0.79
C MET A 184 -8.72 -2.16 -0.15
N ARG A 185 -9.39 -2.99 -0.96
CA ARG A 185 -10.32 -4.05 -0.54
C ARG A 185 -11.41 -3.58 0.43
N LEU A 186 -11.87 -2.38 0.21
CA LEU A 186 -13.04 -1.87 0.89
C LEU A 186 -14.25 -2.68 0.41
N LYS A 187 -15.11 -3.05 1.35
CA LYS A 187 -16.38 -3.70 1.03
C LYS A 187 -17.47 -2.62 0.94
N PRO A 188 -17.83 -2.13 -0.26
CA PRO A 188 -18.79 -1.02 -0.39
C PRO A 188 -20.14 -1.34 0.25
N ARG A 189 -20.58 -2.61 0.16
CA ARG A 189 -21.83 -3.09 0.76
C ARG A 189 -21.85 -3.02 2.29
N SER A 190 -20.68 -3.14 2.94
CA SER A 190 -20.58 -3.11 4.41
C SER A 190 -20.27 -1.73 4.97
N ILE A 191 -20.09 -0.72 4.15
CA ILE A 191 -19.86 0.66 4.59
C ILE A 191 -21.18 1.20 5.16
N LYS A 192 -21.30 1.18 6.48
CA LYS A 192 -22.50 1.64 7.18
C LYS A 192 -22.63 3.17 7.23
N ARG A 193 -21.55 3.91 7.04
CA ARG A 193 -21.51 5.39 7.03
C ARG A 193 -20.43 5.90 6.07
N HIS A 194 -20.70 7.05 5.46
CA HIS A 194 -19.82 7.76 4.52
C HIS A 194 -18.53 8.32 5.15
N MET A 195 -18.07 7.81 6.27
CA MET A 195 -17.01 8.44 7.04
C MET A 195 -15.58 7.96 6.71
N PHE A 196 -15.41 6.96 5.83
CA PHE A 196 -14.08 6.39 5.57
C PHE A 196 -13.94 5.90 4.13
N THR A 197 -14.19 6.76 3.20
CA THR A 197 -13.85 6.50 1.80
C THR A 197 -12.65 7.32 1.39
#